data_bd116cde4d0efc984f966520e4b1ec3b
#
_entry.id   bd116cde4d0efc984f966520e4b1ec3b
#
_cell.length_a   1.000
_cell.length_b   1.000
_cell.length_c   1.000
_cell.angle_alpha   90.00
_cell.angle_beta   90.00
_cell.angle_gamma   90.00
#
_symmetry.space_group_name_H-M   'P 1'
#
loop_
_entity.id
_entity.type
_entity.pdbx_description
1 polymer ?
#
loop_
_entity_poly.entity_id
_entity_poly.type
_entity_poly.pdbx_seq_one_letter_code
_entity_poly.pdbx_strand_id
1 'polypeptide(L)'
;MQSEAFRSEKRKRNMENTYHCYANRELSWLRFNERVLEEAEDSRLPLCERLSFLSIFQSNLDEFFMVRIGSLQDQMLLDKNARENKTNMTSGEQIDAALAFIHKLTARRDAAYNGLLEQLAEQGIRLLDFAHMEEESRTELEKLFRQD
;
A
#
# COMPACT_ATOMS: atom_id res chain seq x y z
N MET A 1 -7.56 15.01 48.55
CA MET A 1 -6.48 15.32 47.61
C MET A 1 -5.64 14.10 47.18
N GLN A 2 -5.16 13.21 48.08
CA GLN A 2 -4.37 12.01 47.69
C GLN A 2 -5.16 10.97 46.89
N SER A 3 -6.48 10.85 47.04
CA SER A 3 -7.32 9.86 46.36
C SER A 3 -7.55 10.16 44.87
N GLU A 4 -7.54 11.43 44.47
CA GLU A 4 -7.74 11.84 43.07
C GLU A 4 -6.46 11.66 42.22
N ALA A 5 -5.30 11.98 42.80
CA ALA A 5 -4.01 11.76 42.16
C ALA A 5 -3.78 10.26 41.92
N PHE A 6 -4.08 9.39 42.87
CA PHE A 6 -3.95 7.95 42.74
C PHE A 6 -4.91 7.35 41.69
N ARG A 7 -6.16 7.87 41.64
CA ARG A 7 -7.12 7.46 40.57
C ARG A 7 -6.69 7.94 39.21
N SER A 8 -6.10 9.11 39.08
CA SER A 8 -5.55 9.66 37.83
C SER A 8 -4.36 8.84 37.33
N GLU A 9 -3.42 8.48 38.21
CA GLU A 9 -2.28 7.61 37.84
C GLU A 9 -2.71 6.18 37.44
N LYS A 10 -3.69 5.61 38.15
CA LYS A 10 -4.24 4.30 37.81
C LYS A 10 -4.98 4.31 36.46
N ARG A 11 -5.69 5.39 36.11
CA ARG A 11 -6.30 5.60 34.80
C ARG A 11 -5.25 5.75 33.71
N LYS A 12 -4.18 6.54 33.92
CA LYS A 12 -3.06 6.68 32.97
C LYS A 12 -2.39 5.34 32.70
N ARG A 13 -2.06 4.58 33.75
CA ARG A 13 -1.42 3.26 33.63
C ARG A 13 -2.31 2.23 32.92
N ASN A 14 -3.63 2.27 33.15
CA ASN A 14 -4.57 1.42 32.43
C ASN A 14 -4.73 1.84 30.94
N MET A 15 -4.69 3.15 30.63
CA MET A 15 -4.71 3.64 29.24
C MET A 15 -3.43 3.24 28.49
N GLU A 16 -2.24 3.41 29.08
CA GLU A 16 -0.97 2.98 28.47
C GLU A 16 -0.95 1.49 28.17
N ASN A 17 -1.52 0.67 29.05
CA ASN A 17 -1.61 -0.78 28.83
C ASN A 17 -2.65 -1.19 27.74
N THR A 18 -3.58 -0.29 27.42
CA THR A 18 -4.65 -0.55 26.44
C THR A 18 -4.17 -0.28 24.99
N TYR A 19 -3.21 0.61 24.80
CA TYR A 19 -2.69 0.94 23.46
C TYR A 19 -2.01 -0.26 22.76
N HIS A 20 -1.45 -1.20 23.52
CA HIS A 20 -0.83 -2.41 22.97
C HIS A 20 -1.85 -3.44 22.43
N CYS A 21 -3.13 -3.28 22.79
CA CYS A 21 -4.19 -4.19 22.35
C CYS A 21 -4.80 -3.79 20.99
N TYR A 22 -4.50 -2.59 20.49
CA TYR A 22 -5.05 -2.07 19.25
C TYR A 22 -3.97 -1.95 18.17
N ALA A 23 -4.32 -2.29 16.95
CA ALA A 23 -3.51 -1.97 15.79
C ALA A 23 -3.91 -0.58 15.26
N ASN A 24 -2.94 0.18 14.78
CA ASN A 24 -3.22 1.43 14.07
C ASN A 24 -4.06 1.13 12.82
N ARG A 25 -5.06 1.99 12.55
CA ARG A 25 -6.01 1.79 11.46
C ARG A 25 -5.32 1.78 10.09
N GLU A 26 -4.39 2.68 9.86
CA GLU A 26 -3.69 2.80 8.59
C GLU A 26 -2.76 1.60 8.35
N LEU A 27 -2.06 1.15 9.38
CA LEU A 27 -1.24 -0.07 9.31
C LEU A 27 -2.10 -1.33 9.13
N SER A 28 -3.28 -1.39 9.74
CA SER A 28 -4.23 -2.50 9.54
C SER A 28 -4.75 -2.54 8.11
N TRP A 29 -5.00 -1.38 7.50
CA TRP A 29 -5.41 -1.28 6.11
C TRP A 29 -4.28 -1.73 5.17
N LEU A 30 -3.03 -1.33 5.43
CA LEU A 30 -1.88 -1.80 4.66
C LEU A 30 -1.68 -3.32 4.75
N ARG A 31 -1.94 -3.93 5.92
CA ARG A 31 -1.94 -5.40 6.07
C ARG A 31 -3.04 -6.07 5.26
N PHE A 32 -4.20 -5.43 5.13
CA PHE A 32 -5.24 -5.92 4.22
C PHE A 32 -4.73 -5.88 2.77
N ASN A 33 -4.13 -4.78 2.33
CA ASN A 33 -3.59 -4.67 0.98
C ASN A 33 -2.39 -5.61 0.73
N GLU A 34 -1.61 -5.92 1.77
CA GLU A 34 -0.58 -6.96 1.73
C GLU A 34 -1.17 -8.32 1.34
N ARG A 35 -2.33 -8.70 1.87
CA ARG A 35 -3.02 -9.95 1.51
C ARG A 35 -3.45 -9.97 0.05
N VAL A 36 -3.81 -8.82 -0.53
CA VAL A 36 -4.06 -8.71 -1.98
C VAL A 36 -2.79 -9.00 -2.79
N LEU A 37 -1.64 -8.52 -2.31
CA LEU A 37 -0.34 -8.82 -2.93
C LEU A 37 0.03 -10.31 -2.80
N GLU A 38 -0.28 -10.94 -1.67
CA GLU A 38 -0.06 -12.38 -1.46
C GLU A 38 -0.82 -13.24 -2.49
N GLU A 39 -2.03 -12.83 -2.91
CA GLU A 39 -2.75 -13.52 -3.99
C GLU A 39 -2.00 -13.39 -5.33
N ALA A 40 -1.39 -12.23 -5.60
CA ALA A 40 -0.56 -12.05 -6.80
C ALA A 40 0.72 -12.90 -6.77
N GLU A 41 1.25 -13.18 -5.59
CA GLU A 41 2.45 -14.02 -5.39
C GLU A 41 2.12 -15.51 -5.42
N ASP A 42 0.86 -15.93 -5.26
CA ASP A 42 0.46 -17.33 -5.23
C ASP A 42 0.56 -17.99 -6.62
N SER A 43 1.56 -18.84 -6.79
CA SER A 43 1.83 -19.55 -8.05
C SER A 43 0.75 -20.55 -8.45
N ARG A 44 -0.21 -20.87 -7.58
CA ARG A 44 -1.35 -21.75 -7.88
C ARG A 44 -2.42 -21.04 -8.71
N LEU A 45 -2.42 -19.71 -8.74
CA LEU A 45 -3.36 -18.91 -9.52
C LEU A 45 -2.86 -18.73 -10.97
N PRO A 46 -3.78 -18.60 -11.95
CA PRO A 46 -3.43 -18.28 -13.33
C PRO A 46 -2.68 -16.95 -13.45
N LEU A 47 -1.75 -16.83 -14.41
CA LEU A 47 -0.90 -15.64 -14.57
C LEU A 47 -1.70 -14.34 -14.71
N CYS A 48 -2.78 -14.36 -15.50
CA CYS A 48 -3.62 -13.17 -15.71
C CYS A 48 -4.38 -12.77 -14.44
N GLU A 49 -4.80 -13.71 -13.60
CA GLU A 49 -5.42 -13.44 -12.31
C GLU A 49 -4.42 -12.80 -11.35
N ARG A 50 -3.20 -13.33 -11.31
CA ARG A 50 -2.11 -12.77 -10.51
C ARG A 50 -1.77 -11.33 -10.94
N LEU A 51 -1.75 -11.07 -12.25
CA LEU A 51 -1.55 -9.71 -12.79
C LEU A 51 -2.70 -8.77 -12.37
N SER A 52 -3.95 -9.28 -12.37
CA SER A 52 -5.11 -8.52 -11.90
C SER A 52 -4.99 -8.16 -10.42
N PHE A 53 -4.54 -9.07 -9.56
CA PHE A 53 -4.28 -8.77 -8.15
C PHE A 53 -3.18 -7.72 -7.96
N LEU A 54 -2.12 -7.71 -8.77
CA LEU A 54 -1.12 -6.63 -8.75
C LEU A 54 -1.72 -5.27 -9.11
N SER A 55 -2.60 -5.23 -10.11
CA SER A 55 -3.32 -4.01 -10.50
C SER A 55 -4.21 -3.50 -9.36
N ILE A 56 -4.97 -4.40 -8.72
CA ILE A 56 -5.81 -4.07 -7.55
C ILE A 56 -4.94 -3.56 -6.39
N PHE A 57 -3.83 -4.24 -6.09
CA PHE A 57 -2.90 -3.79 -5.05
C PHE A 57 -2.40 -2.36 -5.29
N GLN A 58 -1.99 -2.05 -6.53
CA GLN A 58 -1.49 -0.72 -6.89
C GLN A 58 -2.60 0.33 -6.80
N SER A 59 -3.78 0.07 -7.35
CA SER A 59 -4.92 0.98 -7.29
C SER A 59 -5.33 1.30 -5.85
N ASN A 60 -5.36 0.28 -4.99
CA ASN A 60 -5.61 0.45 -3.56
C ASN A 60 -4.54 1.32 -2.89
N LEU A 61 -3.28 1.15 -3.27
CA LEU A 61 -2.17 1.93 -2.71
C LEU A 61 -2.25 3.40 -3.14
N ASP A 62 -2.61 3.67 -4.40
CA ASP A 62 -2.80 5.03 -4.92
C ASP A 62 -3.94 5.74 -4.17
N GLU A 63 -5.06 5.05 -3.94
CA GLU A 63 -6.16 5.59 -3.14
C GLU A 63 -5.74 5.85 -1.69
N PHE A 64 -4.96 4.96 -1.10
CA PHE A 64 -4.43 5.12 0.26
C PHE A 64 -3.57 6.39 0.38
N PHE A 65 -2.70 6.67 -0.59
CA PHE A 65 -1.91 7.88 -0.62
C PHE A 65 -2.79 9.12 -0.73
N MET A 66 -3.72 9.15 -1.68
CA MET A 66 -4.59 10.30 -1.92
C MET A 66 -5.47 10.61 -0.72
N VAL A 67 -6.07 9.60 -0.11
CA VAL A 67 -7.09 9.78 0.94
C VAL A 67 -6.48 9.75 2.34
N ARG A 68 -5.67 8.72 2.66
CA ARG A 68 -5.22 8.48 4.04
C ARG A 68 -3.97 9.26 4.37
N ILE A 69 -2.94 9.18 3.55
CA ILE A 69 -1.70 9.95 3.77
C ILE A 69 -1.99 11.44 3.64
N GLY A 70 -2.79 11.86 2.64
CA GLY A 70 -3.23 13.25 2.51
C GLY A 70 -3.93 13.76 3.77
N SER A 71 -4.90 13.02 4.30
CA SER A 71 -5.62 13.40 5.54
C SER A 71 -4.70 13.47 6.76
N LEU A 72 -3.75 12.55 6.92
CA LEU A 72 -2.76 12.60 8.01
C LEU A 72 -1.83 13.80 7.87
N GLN A 73 -1.46 14.16 6.65
CA GLN A 73 -0.65 15.34 6.35
C GLN A 73 -1.38 16.63 6.77
N ASP A 74 -2.67 16.75 6.41
CA ASP A 74 -3.51 17.88 6.81
C ASP A 74 -3.65 17.99 8.33
N GLN A 75 -3.88 16.86 9.00
CA GLN A 75 -3.92 16.82 10.47
C GLN A 75 -2.59 17.25 11.10
N MET A 76 -1.47 16.83 10.54
CA MET A 76 -0.14 17.23 11.01
C MET A 76 0.10 18.75 10.85
N LEU A 77 -0.45 19.36 9.79
CA LEU A 77 -0.37 20.82 9.58
C LEU A 77 -1.22 21.59 10.61
N LEU A 78 -2.38 21.05 11.00
CA LEU A 78 -3.26 21.65 11.98
C LEU A 78 -2.73 21.52 13.42
N ASP A 79 -2.32 20.33 13.82
CA ASP A 79 -1.73 20.05 15.14
C ASP A 79 -0.75 18.88 15.07
N LYS A 80 0.54 19.20 15.11
CA LYS A 80 1.63 18.20 15.06
C LYS A 80 1.65 17.25 16.27
N ASN A 81 1.06 17.65 17.38
CA ASN A 81 1.08 16.88 18.63
C ASN A 81 -0.22 16.12 18.88
N ALA A 82 -1.25 16.31 18.03
CA ALA A 82 -2.49 15.54 18.11
C ALA A 82 -2.19 14.05 18.00
N ARG A 83 -2.77 13.27 18.91
CA ARG A 83 -2.55 11.83 18.99
C ARG A 83 -3.84 11.07 18.73
N GLU A 84 -3.73 10.01 17.98
CA GLU A 84 -4.81 9.06 17.73
C GLU A 84 -5.14 8.30 19.04
N ASN A 85 -6.42 8.05 19.25
CA ASN A 85 -6.93 7.58 20.55
C ASN A 85 -6.75 6.07 20.83
N LYS A 86 -6.35 5.26 19.83
CA LYS A 86 -6.19 3.81 19.95
C LYS A 86 -4.74 3.39 20.18
N THR A 87 -3.83 3.93 19.42
CA THR A 87 -2.41 3.58 19.46
C THR A 87 -1.53 4.70 20.00
N ASN A 88 -2.13 5.87 20.29
CA ASN A 88 -1.44 7.06 20.80
C ASN A 88 -0.34 7.59 19.85
N MET A 89 -0.41 7.26 18.56
CA MET A 89 0.52 7.74 17.54
C MET A 89 0.12 9.15 17.09
N THR A 90 1.10 10.00 16.84
CA THR A 90 0.89 11.28 16.12
C THR A 90 0.68 11.01 14.63
N SER A 91 0.15 12.00 13.88
CA SER A 91 0.00 11.87 12.43
C SER A 91 1.34 11.61 11.73
N GLY A 92 2.42 12.27 12.17
CA GLY A 92 3.77 12.03 11.65
C GLY A 92 4.25 10.60 11.90
N GLU A 93 4.13 10.09 13.13
CA GLU A 93 4.49 8.71 13.48
C GLU A 93 3.70 7.69 12.66
N GLN A 94 2.43 7.97 12.36
CA GLN A 94 1.59 7.10 11.51
C GLN A 94 2.07 7.13 10.05
N ILE A 95 2.39 8.30 9.50
CA ILE A 95 2.94 8.45 8.15
C ILE A 95 4.27 7.69 8.03
N ASP A 96 5.21 7.90 8.94
CA ASP A 96 6.52 7.25 8.91
C ASP A 96 6.39 5.72 8.97
N ALA A 97 5.55 5.20 9.84
CA ALA A 97 5.29 3.77 9.96
C ALA A 97 4.62 3.21 8.69
N ALA A 98 3.66 3.94 8.10
CA ALA A 98 3.00 3.55 6.86
C ALA A 98 4.00 3.52 5.70
N LEU A 99 4.82 4.56 5.52
CA LEU A 99 5.82 4.62 4.46
C LEU A 99 6.85 3.51 4.58
N ALA A 100 7.33 3.21 5.79
CA ALA A 100 8.25 2.11 6.03
C ALA A 100 7.64 0.74 5.66
N PHE A 101 6.34 0.56 5.89
CA PHE A 101 5.63 -0.65 5.48
C PHE A 101 5.43 -0.71 3.96
N ILE A 102 4.98 0.39 3.35
CA ILE A 102 4.78 0.50 1.91
C ILE A 102 6.08 0.19 1.13
N HIS A 103 7.23 0.69 1.56
CA HIS A 103 8.51 0.36 0.92
C HIS A 103 8.79 -1.14 0.83
N LYS A 104 8.40 -1.91 1.86
CA LYS A 104 8.55 -3.37 1.82
C LYS A 104 7.59 -4.01 0.83
N LEU A 105 6.35 -3.52 0.80
CA LEU A 105 5.32 -4.05 -0.11
C LEU A 105 5.62 -3.72 -1.58
N THR A 106 6.11 -2.52 -1.86
CA THR A 106 6.47 -2.12 -3.24
C THR A 106 7.64 -2.93 -3.79
N ALA A 107 8.64 -3.24 -2.97
CA ALA A 107 9.73 -4.12 -3.38
C ALA A 107 9.23 -5.54 -3.74
N ARG A 108 8.29 -6.10 -2.96
CA ARG A 108 7.65 -7.40 -3.27
C ARG A 108 6.80 -7.32 -4.54
N ARG A 109 6.00 -6.25 -4.70
CA ARG A 109 5.20 -6.00 -5.90
C ARG A 109 6.07 -5.98 -7.15
N ASP A 110 7.20 -5.25 -7.12
CA ASP A 110 8.10 -5.13 -8.27
C ASP A 110 8.72 -6.48 -8.63
N ALA A 111 9.13 -7.26 -7.64
CA ALA A 111 9.63 -8.61 -7.85
C ALA A 111 8.56 -9.54 -8.45
N ALA A 112 7.33 -9.51 -7.91
CA ALA A 112 6.22 -10.31 -8.42
C ALA A 112 5.85 -9.90 -9.85
N TYR A 113 5.80 -8.60 -10.15
CA TYR A 113 5.51 -8.07 -11.49
C TYR A 113 6.53 -8.52 -12.52
N ASN A 114 7.82 -8.34 -12.22
CA ASN A 114 8.89 -8.76 -13.14
C ASN A 114 8.85 -10.28 -13.41
N GLY A 115 8.68 -11.09 -12.37
CA GLY A 115 8.55 -12.54 -12.52
C GLY A 115 7.30 -12.97 -13.31
N LEU A 116 6.20 -12.21 -13.20
CA LEU A 116 5.00 -12.45 -14.01
C LEU A 116 5.21 -12.10 -15.48
N LEU A 117 5.91 -11.00 -15.78
CA LEU A 117 6.22 -10.62 -17.16
C LEU A 117 7.08 -11.67 -17.86
N GLU A 118 8.06 -12.26 -17.15
CA GLU A 118 8.88 -13.36 -17.68
C GLU A 118 8.02 -14.59 -18.00
N GLN A 119 7.16 -15.00 -17.06
CA GLN A 119 6.26 -16.16 -17.26
C GLN A 119 5.22 -15.91 -18.38
N LEU A 120 4.72 -14.68 -18.52
CA LEU A 120 3.82 -14.31 -19.62
C LEU A 120 4.55 -14.35 -20.97
N ALA A 121 5.80 -13.92 -21.02
CA ALA A 121 6.62 -13.97 -22.24
C ALA A 121 6.84 -15.42 -22.71
N GLU A 122 7.01 -16.37 -21.79
CA GLU A 122 7.09 -17.81 -22.08
C GLU A 122 5.78 -18.35 -22.71
N GLN A 123 4.63 -17.73 -22.37
CA GLN A 123 3.32 -18.04 -22.94
C GLN A 123 3.02 -17.24 -24.23
N GLY A 124 4.00 -16.48 -24.75
CA GLY A 124 3.85 -15.68 -25.95
C GLY A 124 3.18 -14.32 -25.74
N ILE A 125 2.93 -13.92 -24.47
CA ILE A 125 2.33 -12.63 -24.11
C ILE A 125 3.45 -11.70 -23.67
N ARG A 126 3.71 -10.63 -24.43
CA ARG A 126 4.79 -9.66 -24.14
C ARG A 126 4.24 -8.25 -24.01
N LEU A 127 4.73 -7.53 -23.01
CA LEU A 127 4.54 -6.10 -22.93
C LEU A 127 5.49 -5.43 -23.94
N LEU A 128 4.93 -4.66 -24.87
CA LEU A 128 5.72 -3.98 -25.89
C LEU A 128 6.26 -2.65 -25.36
N ASP A 129 7.54 -2.40 -25.58
CA ASP A 129 8.19 -1.12 -25.31
C ASP A 129 8.33 -0.35 -26.66
N PHE A 130 7.62 0.76 -26.79
CA PHE A 130 7.65 1.60 -27.97
C PHE A 130 9.06 2.13 -28.33
N ALA A 131 9.92 2.31 -27.33
CA ALA A 131 11.28 2.79 -27.55
C ALA A 131 12.19 1.76 -28.25
N HIS A 132 11.89 0.46 -28.04
CA HIS A 132 12.70 -0.66 -28.53
C HIS A 132 11.95 -1.56 -29.49
N MET A 133 10.85 -1.07 -30.07
CA MET A 133 10.02 -1.81 -31.04
C MET A 133 10.64 -1.77 -32.43
N GLU A 134 10.53 -2.90 -33.16
CA GLU A 134 10.88 -2.97 -34.59
C GLU A 134 10.00 -2.03 -35.41
N GLU A 135 10.57 -1.40 -36.45
CA GLU A 135 9.91 -0.37 -37.26
C GLU A 135 8.65 -0.89 -37.94
N GLU A 136 8.63 -2.15 -38.32
CA GLU A 136 7.46 -2.82 -38.94
C GLU A 136 6.28 -2.90 -37.99
N SER A 137 6.49 -3.35 -36.75
CA SER A 137 5.50 -3.40 -35.70
C SER A 137 5.00 -2.01 -35.29
N ARG A 138 5.91 -1.01 -35.24
CA ARG A 138 5.58 0.39 -34.98
C ARG A 138 4.63 0.93 -36.05
N THR A 139 4.95 0.70 -37.31
CA THR A 139 4.12 1.15 -38.45
C THR A 139 2.71 0.54 -38.40
N GLU A 140 2.62 -0.72 -38.03
CA GLU A 140 1.34 -1.41 -37.93
C GLU A 140 0.47 -0.87 -36.77
N LEU A 141 1.06 -0.62 -35.62
CA LEU A 141 0.38 0.01 -34.50
C LEU A 141 -0.04 1.46 -34.78
N GLU A 142 0.79 2.24 -35.47
CA GLU A 142 0.41 3.59 -35.92
C GLU A 142 -0.78 3.60 -36.87
N LYS A 143 -0.87 2.58 -37.75
CA LYS A 143 -2.04 2.41 -38.63
C LYS A 143 -3.30 2.09 -37.84
N LEU A 144 -3.22 1.15 -36.88
CA LEU A 144 -4.34 0.80 -36.01
C LEU A 144 -4.84 2.02 -35.22
N PHE A 145 -3.92 2.80 -34.63
CA PHE A 145 -4.26 4.00 -33.85
C PHE A 145 -4.92 5.13 -34.68
N ARG A 146 -4.64 5.19 -36.00
CA ARG A 146 -5.24 6.20 -36.89
C ARG A 146 -6.58 5.75 -37.49
N GLN A 147 -6.99 4.51 -37.29
CA GLN A 147 -8.24 3.96 -37.82
C GLN A 147 -9.44 4.15 -36.88
N ASP A 148 -9.19 4.51 -35.58
CA ASP A 148 -10.17 4.88 -34.59
C ASP A 148 -10.31 6.42 -34.47
#